data_de28192e5a67f28ba7d768e4ac29249d
#
_entry.id   de28192e5a67f28ba7d768e4ac29249d
#
_cell.length_a   1.000
_cell.length_b   1.000
_cell.length_c   1.000
_cell.angle_alpha   90.00
_cell.angle_beta   90.00
_cell.angle_gamma   90.00
#
_symmetry.space_group_name_H-M   'P 1'
#
loop_
_entity.id
_entity.type
_entity.pdbx_description
1 polymer ?
#
loop_
_entity_poly.entity_id
_entity_poly.type
_entity_poly.pdbx_seq_one_letter_code
_entity_poly.pdbx_strand_id
1 'polypeptide(L)'
;FQRVDGSQGSFPNGIVIDEAEDVLYVNYWFSGKTHKLDIALGKVLATHDGGRADNLTMAWGSVWAAKHDMTVMEYLEDCPAETANCFLPFSVYELDLNDLSETNVWRYDSEIFGFGTVATPLGDSIWFGSAHGDRVARYEIGERVSNGG
;
A
#
# COMPACT_ATOMS: atom_id res chain seq x y z
N PHE A 1 -0.19 21.70 -15.08
CA PHE A 1 0.10 21.01 -13.83
C PHE A 1 0.19 22.02 -12.71
N GLN A 2 -0.42 21.67 -11.57
CA GLN A 2 -0.29 22.42 -10.31
C GLN A 2 0.35 21.51 -9.27
N ARG A 3 1.14 22.09 -8.37
CA ARG A 3 1.63 21.39 -7.19
C ARG A 3 0.51 21.32 -6.16
N VAL A 4 0.44 20.21 -5.43
CA VAL A 4 -0.40 20.08 -4.25
C VAL A 4 0.44 20.51 -3.06
N ASP A 5 0.05 21.56 -2.36
CA ASP A 5 0.76 22.06 -1.20
C ASP A 5 0.78 20.99 -0.08
N GLY A 6 1.87 20.93 0.67
CA GLY A 6 2.06 19.94 1.73
C GLY A 6 2.40 18.51 1.25
N SER A 7 2.35 18.24 -0.07
CA SER A 7 2.63 16.91 -0.63
C SER A 7 4.11 16.63 -0.90
N GLN A 8 5.01 17.51 -0.45
CA GLN A 8 6.45 17.30 -0.65
C GLN A 8 6.95 16.11 0.16
N GLY A 9 7.66 15.21 -0.52
CA GLY A 9 8.22 14.01 0.12
C GLY A 9 9.18 13.26 -0.79
N SER A 10 9.83 12.25 -0.20
CA SER A 10 10.85 11.47 -0.90
C SER A 10 10.23 10.32 -1.67
N PHE A 11 10.19 10.45 -2.98
CA PHE A 11 9.69 9.45 -3.92
C PHE A 11 8.19 9.14 -3.67
N PRO A 12 7.28 10.12 -3.93
CA PRO A 12 5.84 9.85 -3.87
C PRO A 12 5.49 8.77 -4.88
N ASN A 13 4.77 7.74 -4.44
CA ASN A 13 4.44 6.56 -5.23
C ASN A 13 2.92 6.37 -5.30
N GLY A 14 2.35 5.49 -4.47
CA GLY A 14 0.91 5.26 -4.45
C GLY A 14 0.12 6.44 -3.91
N ILE A 15 -0.99 6.75 -4.57
CA ILE A 15 -1.94 7.77 -4.13
C ILE A 15 -3.38 7.25 -4.20
N VAL A 16 -4.22 7.71 -3.28
CA VAL A 16 -5.68 7.56 -3.35
C VAL A 16 -6.35 8.79 -2.76
N ILE A 17 -7.47 9.21 -3.35
CA ILE A 17 -8.21 10.41 -2.93
C ILE A 17 -9.55 9.99 -2.34
N ASP A 18 -9.87 10.52 -1.19
CA ASP A 18 -11.21 10.54 -0.63
C ASP A 18 -11.89 11.85 -1.04
N GLU A 19 -12.71 11.79 -2.09
CA GLU A 19 -13.40 12.97 -2.61
C GLU A 19 -14.45 13.52 -1.65
N ALA A 20 -15.01 12.69 -0.77
CA ALA A 20 -16.02 13.12 0.18
C ALA A 20 -15.44 13.98 1.29
N GLU A 21 -14.22 13.71 1.69
CA GLU A 21 -13.51 14.39 2.78
C GLU A 21 -12.46 15.40 2.27
N ASP A 22 -12.25 15.52 0.95
CA ASP A 22 -11.21 16.34 0.30
C ASP A 22 -9.79 16.03 0.82
N VAL A 23 -9.50 14.73 0.94
CA VAL A 23 -8.28 14.19 1.53
C VAL A 23 -7.51 13.35 0.51
N LEU A 24 -6.20 13.54 0.48
CA LEU A 24 -5.25 12.72 -0.27
C LEU A 24 -4.47 11.82 0.69
N TYR A 25 -4.41 10.53 0.39
CA TYR A 25 -3.45 9.61 0.98
C TYR A 25 -2.31 9.38 0.00
N VAL A 26 -1.06 9.45 0.47
CA VAL A 26 0.12 9.33 -0.37
C VAL A 26 1.23 8.56 0.34
N ASN A 27 1.81 7.58 -0.37
CA ASN A 27 3.00 6.85 0.06
C ASN A 27 4.26 7.55 -0.42
N TYR A 28 5.25 7.67 0.47
CA TYR A 28 6.61 8.13 0.18
C TYR A 28 7.58 6.96 0.34
N TRP A 29 7.88 6.30 -0.75
CA TRP A 29 8.56 5.01 -0.76
C TRP A 29 9.94 5.03 -0.07
N PHE A 30 10.78 6.05 -0.33
CA PHE A 30 12.09 6.13 0.31
C PHE A 30 12.05 6.51 1.78
N SER A 31 11.14 7.37 2.19
CA SER A 31 11.01 7.74 3.60
C SER A 31 10.25 6.71 4.42
N GLY A 32 9.56 5.77 3.76
CA GLY A 32 8.76 4.74 4.41
C GLY A 32 7.49 5.25 5.09
N LYS A 33 6.97 6.38 4.63
CA LYS A 33 5.82 7.05 5.25
C LYS A 33 4.60 7.08 4.34
N THR A 34 3.43 6.93 4.94
CA THR A 34 2.15 7.24 4.33
C THR A 34 1.56 8.46 5.01
N HIS A 35 1.19 9.48 4.26
CA HIS A 35 0.53 10.67 4.79
C HIS A 35 -0.94 10.70 4.40
N LYS A 36 -1.77 11.15 5.35
CA LYS A 36 -3.10 11.71 5.12
C LYS A 36 -2.96 13.22 5.02
N LEU A 37 -3.38 13.81 3.91
CA LEU A 37 -3.19 15.23 3.60
C LEU A 37 -4.54 15.88 3.31
N ASP A 38 -4.84 17.00 3.98
CA ASP A 38 -5.91 17.91 3.60
C ASP A 38 -5.51 18.65 2.31
N ILE A 39 -6.25 18.47 1.23
CA ILE A 39 -5.91 19.00 -0.09
C ILE A 39 -6.08 20.53 -0.11
N ALA A 40 -7.12 21.07 0.53
CA ALA A 40 -7.42 22.49 0.52
C ALA A 40 -6.42 23.30 1.35
N LEU A 41 -6.00 22.76 2.51
CA LEU A 41 -5.08 23.44 3.43
C LEU A 41 -3.61 23.12 3.17
N GLY A 42 -3.30 22.09 2.39
CA GLY A 42 -1.94 21.60 2.20
C GLY A 42 -1.30 21.10 3.51
N LYS A 43 -2.11 20.52 4.40
CA LYS A 43 -1.68 20.13 5.74
C LYS A 43 -1.70 18.62 5.91
N VAL A 44 -0.60 18.05 6.43
CA VAL A 44 -0.57 16.65 6.86
C VAL A 44 -1.42 16.50 8.12
N LEU A 45 -2.44 15.66 8.07
CA LEU A 45 -3.36 15.36 9.15
C LEU A 45 -2.93 14.15 9.97
N ALA A 46 -2.37 13.13 9.31
CA ALA A 46 -1.87 11.93 9.95
C ALA A 46 -0.68 11.36 9.19
N THR A 47 0.14 10.55 9.86
CA THR A 47 1.30 9.87 9.28
C THR A 47 1.38 8.46 9.83
N HIS A 48 1.47 7.48 8.92
CA HIS A 48 1.87 6.12 9.23
C HIS A 48 3.33 5.91 8.84
N ASP A 49 4.13 5.32 9.73
CA ASP A 49 5.55 5.01 9.52
C ASP A 49 5.72 3.49 9.36
N GLY A 50 5.24 2.96 8.25
CA GLY A 50 5.12 1.52 7.99
C GLY A 50 6.20 0.93 7.08
N GLY A 51 7.11 1.74 6.56
CA GLY A 51 8.13 1.31 5.61
C GLY A 51 7.74 1.53 4.15
N ARG A 52 8.42 0.87 3.22
CA ARG A 52 8.37 1.12 1.78
C ARG A 52 7.07 0.66 1.13
N ALA A 53 5.97 1.34 1.43
CA ALA A 53 4.70 1.10 0.79
C ALA A 53 4.70 1.64 -0.66
N ASP A 54 4.13 0.85 -1.57
CA ASP A 54 4.02 1.14 -2.99
C ASP A 54 2.65 1.74 -3.29
N ASN A 55 1.69 0.98 -3.78
CA ASN A 55 0.38 1.49 -4.13
C ASN A 55 -0.58 1.50 -2.93
N LEU A 56 -1.57 2.38 -3.03
CA LEU A 56 -2.69 2.50 -2.10
C LEU A 56 -4.00 2.10 -2.78
N THR A 57 -4.90 1.54 -2.00
CA THR A 57 -6.30 1.28 -2.40
C THR A 57 -7.21 1.69 -1.25
N MET A 58 -8.35 2.30 -1.55
CA MET A 58 -9.40 2.56 -0.57
C MET A 58 -10.51 1.53 -0.74
N ALA A 59 -10.76 0.75 0.29
CA ALA A 59 -11.79 -0.27 0.29
C ALA A 59 -12.25 -0.58 1.73
N TRP A 60 -13.51 -0.98 1.88
CA TRP A 60 -14.12 -1.40 3.15
C TRP A 60 -13.95 -0.41 4.30
N GLY A 61 -13.94 0.90 4.01
CA GLY A 61 -13.77 1.94 5.00
C GLY A 61 -12.34 2.08 5.56
N SER A 62 -11.35 1.60 4.82
CA SER A 62 -9.92 1.66 5.21
C SER A 62 -9.04 2.00 4.01
N VAL A 63 -7.83 2.47 4.29
CA VAL A 63 -6.75 2.57 3.30
C VAL A 63 -5.90 1.29 3.37
N TRP A 64 -5.65 0.71 2.21
CA TRP A 64 -4.85 -0.50 2.05
C TRP A 64 -3.53 -0.16 1.37
N ALA A 65 -2.42 -0.53 1.98
CA ALA A 65 -1.08 -0.24 1.49
C ALA A 65 -0.30 -1.54 1.30
N ALA A 66 0.17 -1.81 0.10
CA ALA A 66 1.11 -2.89 -0.15
C ALA A 66 2.54 -2.39 0.10
N LYS A 67 3.30 -3.12 0.91
CA LYS A 67 4.64 -2.75 1.35
C LYS A 67 5.66 -3.84 1.01
N HIS A 68 6.80 -3.43 0.51
CA HIS A 68 7.95 -4.31 0.32
C HIS A 68 8.67 -4.58 1.64
N ASP A 69 8.86 -5.87 1.97
CA ASP A 69 9.55 -6.33 3.19
C ASP A 69 11.02 -6.68 2.93
N MET A 70 11.62 -6.06 1.94
CA MET A 70 13.01 -6.27 1.53
C MET A 70 13.79 -4.96 1.45
N THR A 71 15.10 -5.06 1.42
CA THR A 71 15.99 -3.95 1.09
C THR A 71 16.15 -3.81 -0.43
N VAL A 72 16.65 -2.65 -0.89
CA VAL A 72 17.01 -2.47 -2.31
C VAL A 72 18.10 -3.44 -2.74
N MET A 73 19.04 -3.77 -1.84
CA MET A 73 20.13 -4.73 -2.14
C MET A 73 19.60 -6.14 -2.36
N GLU A 74 18.73 -6.62 -1.47
CA GLU A 74 18.07 -7.92 -1.64
C GLU A 74 17.29 -7.98 -2.96
N TYR A 75 16.57 -6.91 -3.32
CA TYR A 75 15.89 -6.87 -4.61
C TYR A 75 16.86 -7.00 -5.80
N LEU A 76 17.98 -6.27 -5.77
CA LEU A 76 18.96 -6.33 -6.87
C LEU A 76 19.70 -7.66 -6.96
N GLU A 77 19.90 -8.34 -5.83
CA GLU A 77 20.58 -9.64 -5.76
C GLU A 77 19.66 -10.80 -6.12
N ASP A 78 18.43 -10.81 -5.58
CA ASP A 78 17.51 -11.94 -5.68
C ASP A 78 16.54 -11.84 -6.86
N CYS A 79 16.36 -10.64 -7.41
CA CYS A 79 15.43 -10.38 -8.52
C CYS A 79 16.10 -9.66 -9.68
N PRO A 80 17.12 -10.26 -10.32
CA PRO A 80 17.74 -9.67 -11.51
C PRO A 80 16.72 -9.49 -12.64
N ALA A 81 16.95 -8.52 -13.51
CA ALA A 81 16.00 -8.10 -14.55
C ALA A 81 15.57 -9.23 -15.51
N GLU A 82 16.37 -10.27 -15.65
CA GLU A 82 16.10 -11.45 -16.48
C GLU A 82 15.15 -12.45 -15.82
N THR A 83 14.90 -12.32 -14.53
CA THR A 83 14.00 -13.20 -13.77
C THR A 83 12.55 -12.84 -14.12
N ALA A 84 11.75 -13.81 -14.55
CA ALA A 84 10.35 -13.58 -14.91
C ALA A 84 9.46 -13.27 -13.69
N ASN A 85 9.83 -13.80 -12.53
CA ASN A 85 9.09 -13.66 -11.28
C ASN A 85 10.03 -13.42 -10.11
N CYS A 86 9.71 -12.43 -9.31
CA CYS A 86 10.39 -12.13 -8.06
C CYS A 86 9.51 -12.56 -6.88
N PHE A 87 10.00 -13.47 -6.04
CA PHE A 87 9.26 -14.03 -4.91
C PHE A 87 9.62 -13.40 -3.56
N LEU A 88 10.19 -12.20 -3.56
CA LEU A 88 10.52 -11.49 -2.33
C LEU A 88 9.27 -11.20 -1.49
N PRO A 89 9.39 -11.27 -0.15
CA PRO A 89 8.26 -11.09 0.75
C PRO A 89 7.70 -9.67 0.71
N PHE A 90 6.40 -9.57 1.02
CA PHE A 90 5.70 -8.31 1.12
C PHE A 90 4.64 -8.37 2.22
N SER A 91 4.24 -7.21 2.70
CA SER A 91 3.15 -7.05 3.66
C SER A 91 2.04 -6.19 3.08
N VAL A 92 0.85 -6.33 3.64
CA VAL A 92 -0.28 -5.45 3.39
C VAL A 92 -0.76 -4.89 4.72
N TYR A 93 -0.87 -3.58 4.79
CA TYR A 93 -1.48 -2.86 5.90
C TYR A 93 -2.90 -2.48 5.56
N GLU A 94 -3.80 -2.69 6.50
CA GLU A 94 -5.09 -2.02 6.56
C GLU A 94 -4.98 -0.90 7.59
N LEU A 95 -5.21 0.34 7.15
CA LEU A 95 -5.04 1.55 7.94
C LEU A 95 -6.38 2.24 8.15
N ASP A 96 -6.65 2.71 9.36
CA ASP A 96 -7.81 3.52 9.69
C ASP A 96 -7.80 4.84 8.90
N LEU A 97 -8.95 5.25 8.38
CA LEU A 97 -9.09 6.47 7.59
C LEU A 97 -8.82 7.76 8.38
N ASN A 98 -8.98 7.74 9.71
CA ASN A 98 -8.85 8.96 10.52
C ASN A 98 -7.40 9.27 10.86
N ASP A 99 -6.68 8.28 11.41
CA ASP A 99 -5.37 8.51 12.02
C ASP A 99 -4.23 7.66 11.40
N LEU A 100 -4.55 6.82 10.41
CA LEU A 100 -3.64 5.86 9.77
C LEU A 100 -3.05 4.82 10.74
N SER A 101 -3.71 4.54 11.86
CA SER A 101 -3.33 3.43 12.71
C SER A 101 -3.54 2.09 12.00
N GLU A 102 -2.66 1.13 12.28
CA GLU A 102 -2.76 -0.23 11.72
C GLU A 102 -3.93 -0.96 12.38
N THR A 103 -4.95 -1.31 11.61
CA THR A 103 -6.05 -2.16 12.06
C THR A 103 -5.77 -3.64 11.80
N ASN A 104 -5.09 -3.95 10.71
CA ASN A 104 -4.61 -5.29 10.39
C ASN A 104 -3.29 -5.23 9.60
N VAL A 105 -2.50 -6.30 9.72
CA VAL A 105 -1.28 -6.52 8.93
C VAL A 105 -1.23 -7.97 8.48
N TRP A 106 -1.11 -8.18 7.18
CA TRP A 106 -0.85 -9.49 6.59
C TRP A 106 0.57 -9.51 6.01
N ARG A 107 1.31 -10.59 6.28
CA ARG A 107 2.65 -10.82 5.73
C ARG A 107 2.61 -12.04 4.84
N TYR A 108 3.18 -11.89 3.67
CA TYR A 108 3.22 -12.90 2.64
C TYR A 108 4.65 -13.21 2.27
N ASP A 109 4.99 -14.50 2.38
CA ASP A 109 6.25 -15.08 1.95
C ASP A 109 5.90 -16.39 1.25
N SER A 110 6.04 -16.44 -0.07
CA SER A 110 5.51 -17.53 -0.88
C SER A 110 6.34 -17.76 -2.15
N GLU A 111 6.48 -19.01 -2.52
CA GLU A 111 7.12 -19.43 -3.78
C GLU A 111 6.17 -19.33 -5.00
N ILE A 112 4.93 -18.89 -4.81
CA ILE A 112 3.92 -18.80 -5.87
C ILE A 112 3.76 -17.37 -6.36
N PHE A 113 3.86 -16.40 -5.46
CA PHE A 113 3.68 -14.98 -5.72
C PHE A 113 4.49 -14.17 -4.71
N GLY A 114 5.16 -13.12 -5.18
CA GLY A 114 5.93 -12.21 -4.32
C GLY A 114 6.02 -10.81 -4.89
N PHE A 115 6.76 -9.95 -4.21
CA PHE A 115 6.97 -8.56 -4.59
C PHE A 115 5.67 -7.81 -4.89
N GLY A 116 4.66 -8.03 -4.04
CA GLY A 116 3.34 -7.41 -4.18
C GLY A 116 3.42 -5.89 -4.06
N THR A 117 2.88 -5.18 -5.05
CA THR A 117 2.90 -3.71 -5.13
C THR A 117 1.54 -3.07 -4.93
N VAL A 118 0.47 -3.85 -5.08
CA VAL A 118 -0.90 -3.41 -4.87
C VAL A 118 -1.71 -4.50 -4.20
N ALA A 119 -2.59 -4.10 -3.29
CA ALA A 119 -3.56 -4.96 -2.63
C ALA A 119 -4.95 -4.35 -2.79
N THR A 120 -5.86 -5.08 -3.45
CA THR A 120 -7.23 -4.64 -3.69
C THR A 120 -8.20 -5.61 -3.04
N PRO A 121 -8.79 -5.24 -1.89
CA PRO A 121 -9.83 -6.05 -1.26
C PRO A 121 -11.10 -6.10 -2.10
N LEU A 122 -11.66 -7.30 -2.25
CA LEU A 122 -12.93 -7.51 -2.95
C LEU A 122 -13.62 -8.78 -2.43
N GLY A 123 -14.86 -8.66 -1.96
CA GLY A 123 -15.62 -9.77 -1.40
C GLY A 123 -14.97 -10.32 -0.11
N ASP A 124 -14.54 -11.56 -0.12
CA ASP A 124 -13.86 -12.27 0.97
C ASP A 124 -12.34 -12.42 0.75
N SER A 125 -11.81 -11.69 -0.21
CA SER A 125 -10.45 -11.90 -0.72
C SER A 125 -9.70 -10.59 -0.88
N ILE A 126 -8.37 -10.68 -0.85
CA ILE A 126 -7.46 -9.62 -1.29
C ILE A 126 -6.82 -10.05 -2.60
N TRP A 127 -6.84 -9.18 -3.58
CA TRP A 127 -6.21 -9.36 -4.89
C TRP A 127 -4.91 -8.58 -4.94
N PHE A 128 -3.88 -9.18 -5.51
CA PHE A 128 -2.53 -8.63 -5.56
C PHE A 128 -2.02 -8.48 -6.99
N GLY A 129 -1.36 -7.36 -7.25
CA GLY A 129 -0.47 -7.18 -8.38
C GLY A 129 0.98 -7.09 -7.94
N SER A 130 1.90 -7.38 -8.85
CA SER A 130 3.35 -7.33 -8.63
C SER A 130 4.02 -6.50 -9.71
N ALA A 131 5.07 -5.76 -9.36
CA ALA A 131 5.89 -5.03 -10.34
C ALA A 131 6.90 -5.94 -11.04
N HIS A 132 7.18 -7.11 -10.48
CA HIS A 132 8.13 -8.07 -11.05
C HIS A 132 7.56 -9.49 -10.95
N GLY A 133 6.51 -9.73 -11.72
CA GLY A 133 5.81 -11.00 -11.80
C GLY A 133 4.98 -11.12 -13.06
N ASP A 134 4.59 -12.34 -13.42
CA ASP A 134 3.86 -12.69 -14.64
C ASP A 134 2.36 -12.93 -14.40
N ARG A 135 1.89 -12.72 -13.16
CA ARG A 135 0.51 -13.05 -12.76
C ARG A 135 -0.01 -12.14 -11.67
N VAL A 136 -1.33 -12.13 -11.49
CA VAL A 136 -2.01 -11.64 -10.28
C VAL A 136 -2.24 -12.79 -9.33
N ALA A 137 -2.37 -12.50 -8.03
CA ALA A 137 -2.73 -13.49 -7.01
C ALA A 137 -3.99 -13.07 -6.27
N ARG A 138 -4.66 -14.05 -5.66
CA ARG A 138 -5.79 -13.86 -4.75
C ARG A 138 -5.53 -14.64 -3.46
N TYR A 139 -5.79 -13.99 -2.33
CA TYR A 139 -5.73 -14.60 -1.02
C TYR A 139 -7.09 -14.48 -0.33
N GLU A 140 -7.64 -15.59 0.12
CA GLU A 140 -8.92 -15.63 0.83
C GLU A 140 -8.68 -15.33 2.31
N ILE A 141 -9.31 -14.26 2.83
CA ILE A 141 -9.22 -13.85 4.24
C ILE A 141 -10.44 -14.26 5.06
N GLY A 142 -11.40 -14.94 4.43
CA GLY A 142 -12.68 -15.30 5.04
C GLY A 142 -13.69 -14.14 5.06
N GLU A 143 -14.93 -14.46 5.45
CA GLU A 143 -15.97 -13.45 5.58
C GLU A 143 -15.58 -12.41 6.64
N ARG A 144 -15.51 -11.16 6.23
CA ARG A 144 -15.50 -10.05 7.18
C ARG A 144 -16.88 -9.88 7.75
N VAL A 145 -17.02 -10.12 9.06
CA VAL A 145 -18.21 -9.67 9.77
C VAL A 145 -18.21 -8.15 9.69
N SER A 146 -19.06 -7.58 8.84
CA SER A 146 -19.32 -6.14 8.84
C SER A 146 -19.91 -5.82 10.22
N ASN A 147 -19.12 -5.26 11.11
CA ASN A 147 -19.64 -4.60 12.30
C ASN A 147 -20.41 -3.38 11.79
N GLY A 148 -21.69 -3.61 11.45
CA GLY A 148 -22.63 -2.56 11.13
C GLY A 148 -22.82 -1.71 12.37
N GLY A 149 -22.33 -0.50 12.32
CA GLY A 149 -22.63 0.59 13.22
C GLY A 149 -23.59 1.55 12.55
#